data_c0bde19979f6e925397641368752b3ad
#
_entry.id   c0bde19979f6e925397641368752b3ad
#
_cell.length_a   1.000
_cell.length_b   1.000
_cell.length_c   1.000
_cell.angle_alpha   90.00
_cell.angle_beta   90.00
_cell.angle_gamma   90.00
#
_symmetry.space_group_name_H-M   'P 1'
#
loop_
_entity.id
_entity.type
_entity.pdbx_description
1 polymer ?
#
loop_
_entity_poly.entity_id
_entity_poly.type
_entity_poly.pdbx_seq_one_letter_code
_entity_poly.pdbx_strand_id
1 'polypeptide(L)'
;MEDIGNAPEGAVIVLHACAHNPTGIDPTKDQWIKIADLLEEKKLFPFFDCAYQGFASGDLDKDAWSVRYFTDERNFELFCSQSFSKNFGLYNERCGNLTVVVSDPGTLPNVKSQITLNVRATYSNPPAHGARIVDLVLKDETLFAEWRGNIKTMADRIIGETMFKIRF
;
A
#
# COMPACT_ATOMS: atom_id res chain seq x y z
N MET A 1 14.60 10.10 -8.03
CA MET A 1 14.44 11.57 -8.01
C MET A 1 14.50 12.16 -9.41
N GLU A 2 15.47 11.80 -10.23
CA GLU A 2 15.61 12.31 -11.61
C GLU A 2 14.37 11.99 -12.46
N ASP A 3 13.91 10.75 -12.49
CA ASP A 3 12.74 10.34 -13.26
C ASP A 3 11.46 11.08 -12.82
N ILE A 4 11.28 11.27 -11.50
CA ILE A 4 10.15 12.03 -10.97
C ILE A 4 10.25 13.50 -11.40
N GLY A 5 11.46 14.10 -11.34
CA GLY A 5 11.71 15.47 -11.75
C GLY A 5 11.45 15.71 -13.25
N ASN A 6 11.62 14.69 -14.07
CA ASN A 6 11.37 14.75 -15.52
C ASN A 6 9.93 14.37 -15.91
N ALA A 7 9.10 13.92 -14.97
CA ALA A 7 7.72 13.56 -15.25
C ALA A 7 6.88 14.80 -15.65
N PRO A 8 5.98 14.67 -16.63
CA PRO A 8 5.07 15.76 -16.98
C PRO A 8 4.04 16.00 -15.85
N GLU A 9 3.56 17.25 -15.73
CA GLU A 9 2.47 17.60 -14.79
C GLU A 9 1.28 16.65 -14.96
N GLY A 10 0.70 16.20 -13.85
CA GLY A 10 -0.42 15.26 -13.83
C GLY A 10 -0.04 13.79 -14.06
N ALA A 11 1.25 13.47 -14.22
CA ALA A 11 1.67 12.08 -14.33
C ALA A 11 1.39 11.30 -13.04
N VAL A 12 1.03 10.03 -13.20
CA VAL A 12 0.84 9.09 -12.08
C VAL A 12 2.17 8.44 -11.73
N ILE A 13 2.57 8.57 -10.46
CA ILE A 13 3.81 7.97 -9.94
C ILE A 13 3.46 6.77 -9.06
N VAL A 14 3.84 5.57 -9.51
CA VAL A 14 3.63 4.35 -8.73
C VAL A 14 4.76 4.21 -7.71
N LEU A 15 4.39 4.10 -6.44
CA LEU A 15 5.30 4.02 -5.29
C LEU A 15 4.98 2.78 -4.47
N HIS A 16 5.98 1.95 -4.13
CA HIS A 16 5.77 0.90 -3.14
C HIS A 16 5.71 1.51 -1.75
N ALA A 17 4.67 1.22 -0.98
CA ALA A 17 4.51 1.76 0.37
C ALA A 17 5.60 1.28 1.32
N CYS A 18 5.98 0.01 1.21
CA CYS A 18 7.04 -0.66 1.98
C CYS A 18 7.49 -1.94 1.28
N ALA A 19 8.65 -2.48 1.68
CA ALA A 19 9.24 -3.72 1.20
C ALA A 19 9.30 -3.78 -0.34
N HIS A 20 9.97 -2.80 -0.94
CA HIS A 20 10.04 -2.64 -2.39
C HIS A 20 10.49 -3.92 -3.10
N ASN A 21 9.68 -4.39 -4.03
CA ASN A 21 10.00 -5.53 -4.89
C ASN A 21 10.57 -5.01 -6.25
N PRO A 22 11.78 -5.39 -6.67
CA PRO A 22 12.57 -6.54 -6.16
C PRO A 22 13.72 -6.18 -5.20
N THR A 23 13.95 -4.92 -4.89
CA THR A 23 15.20 -4.49 -4.23
C THR A 23 15.22 -4.75 -2.72
N GLY A 24 14.07 -4.82 -2.05
CA GLY A 24 13.97 -4.88 -0.60
C GLY A 24 14.48 -3.63 0.13
N ILE A 25 14.68 -2.52 -0.60
CA ILE A 25 15.19 -1.26 -0.06
C ILE A 25 14.08 -0.21 -0.14
N ASP A 26 13.70 0.30 1.01
CA ASP A 26 12.69 1.35 1.11
C ASP A 26 13.34 2.73 1.35
N PRO A 27 12.72 3.81 0.88
CA PRO A 27 13.16 5.16 1.22
C PRO A 27 13.09 5.41 2.72
N THR A 28 14.06 6.13 3.25
CA THR A 28 14.00 6.68 4.62
C THR A 28 12.89 7.72 4.72
N LYS A 29 12.50 8.10 5.95
CA LYS A 29 11.51 9.17 6.16
C LYS A 29 11.92 10.46 5.48
N ASP A 30 13.20 10.86 5.59
CA ASP A 30 13.72 12.08 4.95
C ASP A 30 13.67 11.99 3.42
N GLN A 31 13.85 10.80 2.87
CA GLN A 31 13.70 10.58 1.42
C GLN A 31 12.24 10.62 0.99
N TRP A 32 11.32 10.07 1.79
CA TRP A 32 9.88 10.18 1.55
C TRP A 32 9.40 11.64 1.57
N ILE A 33 9.92 12.44 2.51
CA ILE A 33 9.63 13.89 2.57
C ILE A 33 10.07 14.57 1.26
N LYS A 34 11.29 14.30 0.79
CA LYS A 34 11.79 14.86 -0.47
C LYS A 34 11.00 14.38 -1.70
N ILE A 35 10.53 13.14 -1.69
CA ILE A 35 9.65 12.61 -2.75
C ILE A 35 8.34 13.38 -2.73
N ALA A 36 7.71 13.56 -1.57
CA ALA A 36 6.48 14.31 -1.44
C ALA A 36 6.63 15.76 -1.90
N ASP A 37 7.71 16.46 -1.50
CA ASP A 37 8.00 17.83 -1.93
C ASP A 37 8.05 17.94 -3.46
N LEU A 38 8.74 16.98 -4.11
CA LEU A 38 8.87 16.98 -5.56
C LEU A 38 7.55 16.64 -6.27
N LEU A 39 6.76 15.70 -5.72
CA LEU A 39 5.45 15.37 -6.28
C LEU A 39 4.49 16.57 -6.20
N GLU A 40 4.51 17.29 -5.08
CA GLU A 40 3.69 18.49 -4.88
C GLU A 40 4.12 19.63 -5.83
N GLU A 41 5.43 19.93 -5.90
CA GLU A 41 5.99 20.94 -6.80
C GLU A 41 5.61 20.68 -8.27
N LYS A 42 5.68 19.41 -8.68
CA LYS A 42 5.41 18.99 -10.06
C LYS A 42 3.94 18.66 -10.32
N LYS A 43 3.07 18.75 -9.30
CA LYS A 43 1.65 18.39 -9.35
C LYS A 43 1.44 16.97 -9.90
N LEU A 44 2.18 16.01 -9.37
CA LEU A 44 2.11 14.60 -9.75
C LEU A 44 1.13 13.86 -8.86
N PHE A 45 0.54 12.78 -9.39
CA PHE A 45 -0.44 11.99 -8.65
C PHE A 45 0.21 10.72 -8.07
N PRO A 46 0.30 10.56 -6.74
CA PRO A 46 0.84 9.37 -6.12
C PRO A 46 -0.14 8.19 -6.19
N PHE A 47 0.38 7.02 -6.56
CA PHE A 47 -0.34 5.75 -6.52
C PHE A 47 0.50 4.74 -5.74
N PHE A 48 0.10 4.44 -4.51
CA PHE A 48 0.79 3.47 -3.68
C PHE A 48 0.40 2.02 -3.99
N ASP A 49 1.41 1.18 -4.21
CA ASP A 49 1.30 -0.28 -4.19
C ASP A 49 1.72 -0.78 -2.80
N CYS A 50 0.80 -1.40 -2.08
CA CYS A 50 0.97 -1.88 -0.71
C CYS A 50 0.71 -3.39 -0.63
N ALA A 51 1.65 -4.18 -1.15
CA ALA A 51 1.51 -5.63 -1.19
C ALA A 51 2.11 -6.35 0.03
N TYR A 52 2.97 -5.69 0.79
CA TYR A 52 3.80 -6.32 1.81
C TYR A 52 3.70 -5.67 3.20
N GLN A 53 2.63 -4.95 3.48
CA GLN A 53 2.43 -4.30 4.77
C GLN A 53 2.52 -5.30 5.92
N GLY A 54 3.39 -5.00 6.88
CA GLY A 54 3.73 -5.84 8.00
C GLY A 54 5.01 -6.65 7.83
N PHE A 55 5.51 -6.84 6.60
CA PHE A 55 6.72 -7.63 6.35
C PHE A 55 8.02 -6.82 6.35
N ALA A 56 7.97 -5.51 6.15
CA ALA A 56 9.18 -4.69 6.17
C ALA A 56 9.74 -4.52 7.59
N SER A 57 8.88 -4.25 8.57
CA SER A 57 9.29 -3.99 9.96
C SER A 57 8.68 -4.92 11.00
N GLY A 58 7.72 -5.75 10.63
CA GLY A 58 6.89 -6.53 11.56
C GLY A 58 5.80 -5.69 12.26
N ASP A 59 5.62 -4.44 11.85
CA ASP A 59 4.66 -3.50 12.41
C ASP A 59 3.86 -2.84 11.29
N LEU A 60 2.54 -3.07 11.32
CA LEU A 60 1.64 -2.57 10.27
C LEU A 60 1.61 -1.05 10.17
N ASP A 61 1.71 -0.36 11.31
CA ASP A 61 1.62 1.09 11.39
C ASP A 61 2.91 1.76 10.90
N LYS A 62 4.07 1.15 11.22
CA LYS A 62 5.36 1.62 10.69
C LYS A 62 5.43 1.45 9.17
N ASP A 63 4.96 0.32 8.66
CA ASP A 63 4.98 0.03 7.23
C ASP A 63 3.99 0.90 6.43
N ALA A 64 2.93 1.39 7.08
CA ALA A 64 1.96 2.31 6.48
C ALA A 64 2.37 3.79 6.58
N TRP A 65 3.52 4.10 7.19
CA TRP A 65 3.89 5.49 7.48
C TRP A 65 3.95 6.37 6.23
N SER A 66 4.50 5.88 5.13
CA SER A 66 4.60 6.65 3.89
C SER A 66 3.24 7.07 3.35
N VAL A 67 2.28 6.15 3.30
CA VAL A 67 0.90 6.45 2.83
C VAL A 67 0.24 7.47 3.75
N ARG A 68 0.32 7.26 5.08
CA ARG A 68 -0.27 8.18 6.07
C ARG A 68 0.37 9.56 6.03
N TYR A 69 1.67 9.64 5.85
CA TYR A 69 2.36 10.93 5.69
C TYR A 69 1.83 11.72 4.50
N PHE A 70 1.61 11.05 3.36
CA PHE A 70 1.06 11.68 2.17
C PHE A 70 -0.40 12.10 2.35
N THR A 71 -1.21 11.33 3.08
CA THR A 71 -2.63 11.67 3.31
C THR A 71 -2.81 12.69 4.42
N ASP A 72 -2.24 12.45 5.60
CA ASP A 72 -2.62 13.13 6.83
C ASP A 72 -1.81 14.42 7.05
N GLU A 73 -0.54 14.44 6.59
CA GLU A 73 0.35 15.59 6.77
C GLU A 73 0.49 16.44 5.51
N ARG A 74 0.43 15.81 4.32
CA ARG A 74 0.63 16.50 3.04
C ARG A 74 -0.67 16.70 2.25
N ASN A 75 -1.78 16.11 2.66
CA ASN A 75 -3.10 16.23 2.05
C ASN A 75 -3.14 15.88 0.55
N PHE A 76 -2.33 14.92 0.10
CA PHE A 76 -2.38 14.45 -1.27
C PHE A 76 -3.69 13.74 -1.58
N GLU A 77 -4.23 13.99 -2.76
CA GLU A 77 -5.12 13.05 -3.42
C GLU A 77 -4.28 11.87 -3.92
N LEU A 78 -4.72 10.65 -3.65
CA LEU A 78 -3.94 9.48 -4.03
C LEU A 78 -4.79 8.21 -4.16
N PHE A 79 -4.22 7.21 -4.80
CA PHE A 79 -4.68 5.84 -4.71
C PHE A 79 -3.70 5.01 -3.88
N CYS A 80 -4.25 4.09 -3.07
CA CYS A 80 -3.48 3.04 -2.41
C CYS A 80 -4.11 1.69 -2.70
N SER A 81 -3.39 0.86 -3.45
CA SER A 81 -3.78 -0.52 -3.77
C SER A 81 -3.11 -1.48 -2.80
N GLN A 82 -3.91 -2.12 -1.95
CA GLN A 82 -3.43 -3.11 -0.97
C GLN A 82 -3.72 -4.52 -1.46
N SER A 83 -2.74 -5.42 -1.34
CA SER A 83 -2.92 -6.84 -1.61
C SER A 83 -2.92 -7.64 -0.31
N PHE A 84 -3.88 -8.52 -0.15
CA PHE A 84 -3.94 -9.48 0.96
C PHE A 84 -3.38 -10.87 0.58
N SER A 85 -2.75 -10.97 -0.59
CA SER A 85 -2.14 -12.22 -1.03
C SER A 85 -1.02 -12.69 -0.10
N LYS A 86 -0.17 -11.76 0.39
CA LYS A 86 1.01 -12.10 1.19
C LYS A 86 0.70 -12.10 2.67
N ASN A 87 0.28 -10.98 3.23
CA ASN A 87 0.09 -10.83 4.67
C ASN A 87 -1.11 -11.61 5.25
N PHE A 88 -2.06 -12.04 4.42
CA PHE A 88 -3.12 -12.99 4.77
C PHE A 88 -2.94 -14.38 4.13
N GLY A 89 -1.91 -14.59 3.30
CA GLY A 89 -1.71 -15.85 2.59
C GLY A 89 -2.78 -16.15 1.54
N LEU A 90 -3.56 -15.17 1.11
CA LEU A 90 -4.73 -15.33 0.24
C LEU A 90 -4.37 -15.20 -1.26
N TYR A 91 -3.30 -15.86 -1.70
CA TYR A 91 -2.80 -15.75 -3.08
C TYR A 91 -3.85 -16.13 -4.14
N ASN A 92 -4.57 -17.22 -3.92
CA ASN A 92 -5.56 -17.74 -4.87
C ASN A 92 -6.91 -17.03 -4.78
N GLU A 93 -7.20 -16.37 -3.66
CA GLU A 93 -8.48 -15.70 -3.44
C GLU A 93 -8.60 -14.38 -4.19
N ARG A 94 -7.50 -13.88 -4.76
CA ARG A 94 -7.44 -12.62 -5.53
C ARG A 94 -8.08 -11.46 -4.79
N CYS A 95 -7.75 -11.31 -3.51
CA CYS A 95 -8.33 -10.32 -2.63
C CYS A 95 -7.36 -9.16 -2.37
N GLY A 96 -7.87 -7.95 -2.48
CA GLY A 96 -7.18 -6.70 -2.19
C GLY A 96 -8.17 -5.59 -1.88
N ASN A 97 -7.65 -4.41 -1.59
CA ASN A 97 -8.44 -3.21 -1.35
C ASN A 97 -7.85 -2.03 -2.14
N LEU A 98 -8.72 -1.20 -2.70
CA LEU A 98 -8.33 0.09 -3.28
C LEU A 98 -8.88 1.21 -2.39
N THR A 99 -7.99 1.96 -1.79
CA THR A 99 -8.31 3.20 -1.08
C THR A 99 -8.13 4.38 -2.04
N VAL A 100 -9.12 5.26 -2.05
CA VAL A 100 -9.12 6.50 -2.85
C VAL A 100 -9.23 7.68 -1.89
N VAL A 101 -8.27 8.57 -1.96
CA VAL A 101 -8.25 9.82 -1.18
C VAL A 101 -8.49 10.97 -2.14
N VAL A 102 -9.46 11.81 -1.82
CA VAL A 102 -9.83 13.01 -2.58
C VAL A 102 -9.88 14.22 -1.65
N SER A 103 -9.53 15.39 -2.14
CA SER A 103 -9.60 16.65 -1.40
C SER A 103 -11.02 17.17 -1.25
N ASP A 104 -11.88 16.94 -2.26
CA ASP A 104 -13.30 17.31 -2.25
C ASP A 104 -14.19 16.08 -2.12
N PRO A 105 -14.84 15.86 -0.96
CA PRO A 105 -15.79 14.77 -0.78
C PRO A 105 -16.94 14.74 -1.79
N GLY A 106 -17.28 15.88 -2.38
CA GLY A 106 -18.32 15.98 -3.42
C GLY A 106 -17.97 15.24 -4.71
N THR A 107 -16.67 14.96 -4.94
CA THR A 107 -16.22 14.20 -6.12
C THR A 107 -16.32 12.69 -5.95
N LEU A 108 -16.43 12.18 -4.71
CA LEU A 108 -16.46 10.73 -4.43
C LEU A 108 -17.52 9.94 -5.21
N PRO A 109 -18.77 10.42 -5.36
CA PRO A 109 -19.76 9.70 -6.16
C PRO A 109 -19.32 9.51 -7.62
N ASN A 110 -18.68 10.53 -8.21
CA ASN A 110 -18.19 10.47 -9.58
C ASN A 110 -17.03 9.48 -9.72
N VAL A 111 -16.05 9.55 -8.81
CA VAL A 111 -14.92 8.60 -8.78
C VAL A 111 -15.42 7.18 -8.61
N LYS A 112 -16.34 6.94 -7.66
CA LYS A 112 -16.96 5.62 -7.44
C LYS A 112 -17.68 5.12 -8.69
N SER A 113 -18.40 5.99 -9.38
CA SER A 113 -19.09 5.65 -10.63
C SER A 113 -18.11 5.18 -11.70
N GLN A 114 -17.02 5.91 -11.92
CA GLN A 114 -15.99 5.56 -12.91
C GLN A 114 -15.27 4.25 -12.55
N ILE A 115 -14.90 4.06 -11.29
CA ILE A 115 -14.30 2.80 -10.83
C ILE A 115 -15.28 1.64 -11.04
N THR A 116 -16.56 1.83 -10.75
CA THR A 116 -17.59 0.81 -10.98
C THR A 116 -17.67 0.42 -12.45
N LEU A 117 -17.62 1.37 -13.37
CA LEU A 117 -17.61 1.09 -14.82
C LEU A 117 -16.37 0.28 -15.21
N ASN A 118 -15.18 0.64 -14.70
CA ASN A 118 -13.95 -0.09 -14.96
C ASN A 118 -14.01 -1.53 -14.40
N VAL A 119 -14.52 -1.73 -13.19
CA VAL A 119 -14.71 -3.06 -12.59
C VAL A 119 -15.68 -3.88 -13.47
N ARG A 120 -16.81 -3.30 -13.86
CA ARG A 120 -17.79 -3.98 -14.72
C ARG A 120 -17.23 -4.38 -16.08
N ALA A 121 -16.37 -3.54 -16.65
CA ALA A 121 -15.75 -3.79 -17.96
C ALA A 121 -14.62 -4.84 -17.91
N THR A 122 -13.94 -4.99 -16.75
CA THR A 122 -12.77 -5.88 -16.63
C THR A 122 -13.11 -7.26 -16.11
N TYR A 123 -13.75 -7.38 -14.94
CA TYR A 123 -14.03 -8.66 -14.27
C TYR A 123 -15.44 -8.76 -13.65
N SER A 124 -16.29 -7.76 -13.86
CA SER A 124 -17.68 -7.66 -13.41
C SER A 124 -17.86 -7.58 -11.90
N ASN A 125 -17.44 -8.60 -11.15
CA ASN A 125 -17.45 -8.64 -9.70
C ASN A 125 -16.23 -9.39 -9.16
N PRO A 126 -15.60 -8.93 -8.07
CA PRO A 126 -14.56 -9.70 -7.40
C PRO A 126 -15.15 -10.91 -6.67
N PRO A 127 -14.37 -11.98 -6.45
CA PRO A 127 -14.78 -13.07 -5.57
C PRO A 127 -14.91 -12.57 -4.13
N ALA A 128 -15.94 -13.04 -3.41
CA ALA A 128 -16.25 -12.54 -2.06
C ALA A 128 -15.56 -13.33 -0.95
N HIS A 129 -15.06 -14.56 -1.21
CA HIS A 129 -14.57 -15.45 -0.16
C HIS A 129 -13.37 -14.86 0.58
N GLY A 130 -12.32 -14.44 -0.13
CA GLY A 130 -11.15 -13.81 0.48
C GLY A 130 -11.49 -12.54 1.27
N ALA A 131 -12.39 -11.70 0.74
CA ALA A 131 -12.82 -10.49 1.43
C ALA A 131 -13.54 -10.80 2.77
N ARG A 132 -14.34 -11.89 2.84
CA ARG A 132 -15.00 -12.32 4.07
C ARG A 132 -13.99 -12.83 5.11
N ILE A 133 -12.93 -13.51 4.69
CA ILE A 133 -11.85 -13.95 5.59
C ILE A 133 -11.14 -12.73 6.18
N VAL A 134 -10.76 -11.77 5.34
CA VAL A 134 -10.12 -10.53 5.79
C VAL A 134 -11.01 -9.75 6.75
N ASP A 135 -12.29 -9.57 6.40
CA ASP A 135 -13.27 -8.86 7.24
C ASP A 135 -13.44 -9.52 8.62
N LEU A 136 -13.52 -10.86 8.66
CA LEU A 136 -13.61 -11.62 9.90
C LEU A 136 -12.38 -11.39 10.79
N VAL A 137 -11.18 -11.55 10.23
CA VAL A 137 -9.92 -11.40 11.00
C VAL A 137 -9.74 -9.97 11.50
N LEU A 138 -10.06 -8.97 10.67
CA LEU A 138 -9.88 -7.56 11.05
C LEU A 138 -10.90 -7.06 12.07
N LYS A 139 -12.08 -7.69 12.18
CA LYS A 139 -13.14 -7.30 13.11
C LYS A 139 -13.07 -7.98 14.46
N ASP A 140 -12.51 -9.18 14.52
CA ASP A 140 -12.36 -9.95 15.75
C ASP A 140 -11.03 -9.61 16.42
N GLU A 141 -11.07 -9.03 17.61
CA GLU A 141 -9.87 -8.57 18.34
C GLU A 141 -8.87 -9.71 18.60
N THR A 142 -9.37 -10.92 18.88
CA THR A 142 -8.52 -12.10 19.16
C THR A 142 -7.81 -12.56 17.89
N LEU A 143 -8.56 -12.73 16.80
CA LEU A 143 -7.99 -13.12 15.50
C LEU A 143 -7.04 -12.05 14.95
N PHE A 144 -7.38 -10.78 15.13
CA PHE A 144 -6.52 -9.67 14.72
C PHE A 144 -5.19 -9.67 15.48
N ALA A 145 -5.22 -9.87 16.81
CA ALA A 145 -4.01 -9.95 17.62
C ALA A 145 -3.14 -11.15 17.24
N GLU A 146 -3.75 -12.32 17.01
CA GLU A 146 -3.05 -13.53 16.54
C GLU A 146 -2.41 -13.30 15.16
N TRP A 147 -3.17 -12.74 14.22
CA TRP A 147 -2.68 -12.41 12.88
C TRP A 147 -1.49 -11.45 12.92
N ARG A 148 -1.55 -10.38 13.74
CA ARG A 148 -0.42 -9.45 13.93
C ARG A 148 0.82 -10.18 14.48
N GLY A 149 0.64 -11.09 15.42
CA GLY A 149 1.72 -11.92 15.96
C GLY A 149 2.38 -12.79 14.90
N ASN A 150 1.57 -13.40 14.02
CA ASN A 150 2.05 -14.22 12.91
C ASN A 150 2.83 -13.38 11.88
N ILE A 151 2.32 -12.20 11.51
CA ILE A 151 3.01 -11.26 10.62
C ILE A 151 4.38 -10.87 11.19
N LYS A 152 4.42 -10.51 12.48
CA LYS A 152 5.68 -10.17 13.14
C LYS A 152 6.67 -11.33 13.10
N THR A 153 6.24 -12.54 13.39
CA THR A 153 7.09 -13.73 13.34
C THR A 153 7.69 -13.96 11.95
N MET A 154 6.88 -13.80 10.91
CA MET A 154 7.35 -13.93 9.52
C MET A 154 8.33 -12.82 9.14
N ALA A 155 8.06 -11.58 9.54
CA ALA A 155 8.95 -10.45 9.30
C ALA A 155 10.31 -10.63 10.01
N ASP A 156 10.30 -11.00 11.28
CA ASP A 156 11.52 -11.25 12.07
C ASP A 156 12.39 -12.34 11.43
N ARG A 157 11.78 -13.39 10.87
CA ARG A 157 12.51 -14.43 10.13
C ARG A 157 13.13 -13.89 8.84
N ILE A 158 12.39 -13.14 8.04
CA ILE A 158 12.89 -12.55 6.80
C ILE A 158 14.06 -11.61 7.07
N ILE A 159 13.94 -10.73 8.07
CA ILE A 159 14.98 -9.80 8.49
C ILE A 159 16.22 -10.55 9.00
N GLY A 160 16.01 -11.59 9.82
CA GLY A 160 17.09 -12.44 10.34
C GLY A 160 17.88 -13.15 9.24
N GLU A 161 17.20 -13.74 8.25
CA GLU A 161 17.86 -14.41 7.12
C GLU A 161 18.60 -13.42 6.21
N THR A 162 18.10 -12.21 6.03
CA THR A 162 18.76 -11.17 5.26
C THR A 162 20.07 -10.74 5.93
N MET A 163 20.09 -10.59 7.24
CA MET A 163 21.29 -10.26 8.01
C MET A 163 22.37 -11.37 7.93
N PHE A 164 21.95 -12.64 7.80
CA PHE A 164 22.90 -13.75 7.60
C PHE A 164 23.57 -13.73 6.22
N LYS A 165 22.84 -13.35 5.18
CA LYS A 165 23.36 -13.31 3.80
C LYS A 165 24.33 -12.16 3.52
N ILE A 166 24.31 -11.11 4.32
CA ILE A 166 25.23 -9.96 4.19
C ILE A 166 26.59 -10.22 4.88
N ARG A 167 26.73 -11.34 5.62
CA ARG A 167 27.95 -11.69 6.35
C ARG A 167 28.94 -12.63 5.60
N PHE A 168 28.69 -12.94 4.34
CA PHE A 168 29.58 -13.79 3.52
C PHE A 168 30.10 -13.03 2.30
#